data_cd3a2bfe0d75bd80375ddd9378f8d73c
#
_entry.id   cd3a2bfe0d75bd80375ddd9378f8d73c
#
_cell.length_a   1.000
_cell.length_b   1.000
_cell.length_c   1.000
_cell.angle_alpha   90.00
_cell.angle_beta   90.00
_cell.angle_gamma   90.00
#
_symmetry.space_group_name_H-M   'P 1'
#
loop_
_entity.id
_entity.type
_entity.pdbx_description
1 polymer ?
#
loop_
_entity_poly.entity_id
_entity_poly.type
_entity_poly.pdbx_seq_one_letter_code
_entity_poly.pdbx_strand_id
1 'polypeptide(L)'
;YHLQKALAAYTEANHPAEVPDQEQAVNELLKRYEVCKGLFHGLDWSKYFTGTAQEKLNVLPQAMEHILKLDEGKKRYLDAVRNMSLAFALAVPDDRAIAIRDDVGFFQAIRSALIKSTVEGGDTAGDIEQAIRQILSRAVSASDQVIDIFAAAGLKKPEISILSEEFLADVRNMPQKNLAIELLRKLLNDELKTRMRKNVVQSRSFTELLERTIRSYQNRTLESAEVIAELIKLAEEMREAQKRGEKLNLTEDEIAFYDALEVNDSAVKVLGDDTLKNIARELVEIVRNNTTIDWTVRETVRAKLRVMVKRILRKYGYPPDKQEKATQTVLEQAEAIAKDWAG
;
A
#
# COMPACT_ATOMS: atom_id res chain seq x y z
N TYR A 1 6.90 25.01 28.02
CA TYR A 1 7.93 25.88 28.56
C TYR A 1 9.36 25.42 28.22
N HIS A 2 9.73 24.14 28.47
CA HIS A 2 11.06 23.62 28.16
C HIS A 2 11.30 23.44 26.65
N LEU A 3 10.29 23.04 25.87
CA LEU A 3 10.39 22.91 24.42
C LEU A 3 10.50 24.29 23.74
N GLN A 4 9.73 25.27 24.24
CA GLN A 4 9.81 26.66 23.76
C GLN A 4 11.19 27.25 24.03
N LYS A 5 11.77 27.00 25.21
CA LYS A 5 13.15 27.41 25.51
C LYS A 5 14.20 26.69 24.64
N ALA A 6 13.99 25.41 24.36
CA ALA A 6 14.91 24.66 23.49
C ALA A 6 14.80 25.13 22.03
N LEU A 7 13.59 25.42 21.53
CA LEU A 7 13.37 26.00 20.22
C LEU A 7 13.93 27.44 20.14
N ALA A 8 13.73 28.26 21.16
CA ALA A 8 14.28 29.61 21.23
C ALA A 8 15.82 29.57 21.23
N ALA A 9 16.44 28.69 22.02
CA ALA A 9 17.90 28.53 22.01
C ALA A 9 18.46 28.00 20.67
N TYR A 10 17.69 27.18 19.96
CA TYR A 10 18.07 26.66 18.63
C TYR A 10 17.93 27.74 17.54
N THR A 11 16.89 28.59 17.62
CA THR A 11 16.66 29.68 16.68
C THR A 11 17.60 30.86 16.90
N GLU A 12 17.95 31.20 18.15
CA GLU A 12 18.98 32.20 18.47
C GLU A 12 20.38 31.82 17.94
N ALA A 13 20.68 30.52 17.84
CA ALA A 13 21.97 30.03 17.34
C ALA A 13 22.09 30.04 15.80
N ASN A 14 20.97 30.01 15.07
CA ASN A 14 21.00 29.79 13.61
C ASN A 14 20.28 30.83 12.72
N HIS A 15 19.29 31.55 13.18
CA HIS A 15 18.62 32.72 12.56
C HIS A 15 17.52 33.23 13.50
N PRO A 16 17.23 34.55 13.53
CA PRO A 16 16.10 35.09 14.31
C PRO A 16 14.77 34.76 13.59
N ALA A 17 14.31 33.51 13.75
CA ALA A 17 12.92 33.20 13.43
C ALA A 17 12.08 33.66 14.64
N GLU A 18 11.17 34.58 14.44
CA GLU A 18 10.19 34.99 15.44
C GLU A 18 9.52 33.75 16.04
N VAL A 19 9.73 33.51 17.34
CA VAL A 19 8.99 32.48 18.08
C VAL A 19 7.51 32.93 18.03
N PRO A 20 6.60 32.12 17.44
CA PRO A 20 5.20 32.52 17.34
C PRO A 20 4.69 32.87 18.73
N ASP A 21 4.06 34.04 18.89
CA ASP A 21 3.36 34.40 20.12
C ASP A 21 2.38 33.26 20.46
N GLN A 22 2.30 32.89 21.73
CA GLN A 22 1.39 31.85 22.25
C GLN A 22 -0.04 32.06 21.73
N GLU A 23 -0.49 33.32 21.70
CA GLU A 23 -1.80 33.67 21.20
C GLU A 23 -1.98 33.39 19.70
N GLN A 24 -0.94 33.64 18.89
CA GLN A 24 -0.95 33.31 17.46
C GLN A 24 -0.98 31.79 17.26
N ALA A 25 -0.22 31.01 18.04
CA ALA A 25 -0.21 29.57 17.97
C ALA A 25 -1.59 28.96 18.31
N VAL A 26 -2.25 29.48 19.33
CA VAL A 26 -3.60 29.03 19.72
C VAL A 26 -4.62 29.41 18.65
N ASN A 27 -4.59 30.64 18.13
CA ASN A 27 -5.50 31.08 17.08
C ASN A 27 -5.35 30.25 15.80
N GLU A 28 -4.12 29.89 15.44
CA GLU A 28 -3.85 29.01 14.30
C GLU A 28 -4.36 27.59 14.56
N LEU A 29 -4.16 27.06 15.76
CA LEU A 29 -4.72 25.77 16.15
C LEU A 29 -6.25 25.73 16.00
N LEU A 30 -6.94 26.72 16.56
CA LEU A 30 -8.42 26.77 16.51
C LEU A 30 -8.95 26.85 15.06
N LYS A 31 -8.29 27.62 14.19
CA LYS A 31 -8.63 27.63 12.74
C LYS A 31 -8.48 26.24 12.12
N ARG A 32 -7.37 25.55 12.37
CA ARG A 32 -7.11 24.21 11.82
C ARG A 32 -8.04 23.15 12.41
N TYR A 33 -8.40 23.29 13.68
CA TYR A 33 -9.40 22.46 14.35
C TYR A 33 -10.76 22.59 13.66
N GLU A 34 -11.24 23.81 13.37
CA GLU A 34 -12.49 24.00 12.65
C GLU A 34 -12.45 23.42 11.22
N VAL A 35 -11.30 23.43 10.54
CA VAL A 35 -11.13 22.74 9.25
C VAL A 35 -11.32 21.24 9.40
N CYS A 36 -10.66 20.61 10.39
CA CYS A 36 -10.82 19.18 10.65
C CYS A 36 -12.26 18.82 11.01
N LYS A 37 -12.90 19.60 11.87
CA LYS A 37 -14.30 19.43 12.28
C LYS A 37 -15.26 19.59 11.08
N GLY A 38 -14.98 20.55 10.19
CA GLY A 38 -15.77 20.77 8.97
C GLY A 38 -15.74 19.56 8.02
N LEU A 39 -14.65 18.79 7.98
CA LEU A 39 -14.58 17.56 7.20
C LEU A 39 -15.51 16.46 7.70
N PHE A 40 -15.97 16.54 8.95
CA PHE A 40 -16.96 15.61 9.53
C PHE A 40 -18.37 16.20 9.57
N HIS A 41 -18.64 17.26 8.81
CA HIS A 41 -19.98 17.83 8.78
C HIS A 41 -21.05 16.78 8.44
N GLY A 42 -22.07 16.66 9.29
CA GLY A 42 -23.13 15.66 9.15
C GLY A 42 -22.85 14.29 9.78
N LEU A 43 -21.68 14.07 10.36
CA LEU A 43 -21.36 12.88 11.15
C LEU A 43 -21.32 13.23 12.64
N ASP A 44 -22.05 12.49 13.46
CA ASP A 44 -21.98 12.57 14.92
C ASP A 44 -20.92 11.57 15.44
N TRP A 45 -19.83 12.10 15.97
CA TRP A 45 -18.76 11.28 16.60
C TRP A 45 -18.77 11.33 18.12
N SER A 46 -19.78 11.94 18.76
CA SER A 46 -19.87 12.08 20.22
C SER A 46 -19.81 10.72 20.94
N LYS A 47 -20.35 9.67 20.32
CA LYS A 47 -20.31 8.29 20.83
C LYS A 47 -18.90 7.71 20.95
N TYR A 48 -17.92 8.29 20.28
CA TYR A 48 -16.52 7.89 20.47
C TYR A 48 -16.03 8.17 21.89
N PHE A 49 -16.53 9.22 22.52
CA PHE A 49 -16.16 9.61 23.88
C PHE A 49 -17.09 9.02 24.93
N THR A 50 -18.39 9.08 24.69
CA THR A 50 -19.44 8.78 25.67
C THR A 50 -20.04 7.37 25.56
N GLY A 51 -19.80 6.71 24.43
CA GLY A 51 -20.40 5.41 24.12
C GLY A 51 -19.76 4.22 24.84
N THR A 52 -20.43 3.09 24.77
CA THR A 52 -19.91 1.78 25.17
C THR A 52 -18.70 1.39 24.27
N ALA A 53 -17.94 0.39 24.68
CA ALA A 53 -16.79 -0.09 23.87
C ALA A 53 -17.19 -0.45 22.43
N GLN A 54 -18.36 -1.09 22.25
CA GLN A 54 -18.88 -1.45 20.94
C GLN A 54 -19.29 -0.22 20.12
N GLU A 55 -19.92 0.77 20.71
CA GLU A 55 -20.30 2.02 20.03
C GLU A 55 -19.06 2.81 19.60
N LYS A 56 -18.03 2.90 20.46
CA LYS A 56 -16.75 3.53 20.13
C LYS A 56 -16.08 2.86 18.91
N LEU A 57 -16.05 1.52 18.88
CA LEU A 57 -15.51 0.77 17.75
C LEU A 57 -16.30 1.01 16.46
N ASN A 58 -17.63 1.17 16.53
CA ASN A 58 -18.47 1.40 15.35
C ASN A 58 -18.30 2.80 14.75
N VAL A 59 -17.91 3.79 15.55
CA VAL A 59 -17.70 5.18 15.07
C VAL A 59 -16.49 5.25 14.11
N LEU A 60 -15.44 4.48 14.36
CA LEU A 60 -14.21 4.56 13.55
C LEU A 60 -14.44 4.23 12.07
N PRO A 61 -15.05 3.07 11.70
CA PRO A 61 -15.34 2.76 10.28
C PRO A 61 -16.31 3.75 9.64
N GLN A 62 -17.27 4.29 10.40
CA GLN A 62 -18.21 5.30 9.91
C GLN A 62 -17.49 6.62 9.60
N ALA A 63 -16.58 7.05 10.48
CA ALA A 63 -15.78 8.25 10.28
C ALA A 63 -14.83 8.10 9.09
N MET A 64 -14.18 6.94 8.95
CA MET A 64 -13.32 6.64 7.79
C MET A 64 -14.12 6.66 6.48
N GLU A 65 -15.28 5.99 6.45
CA GLU A 65 -16.17 5.97 5.31
C GLU A 65 -16.64 7.37 4.93
N HIS A 66 -16.98 8.21 5.94
CA HIS A 66 -17.39 9.60 5.72
C HIS A 66 -16.29 10.41 5.01
N ILE A 67 -15.04 10.30 5.47
CA ILE A 67 -13.89 10.97 4.85
C ILE A 67 -13.64 10.46 3.43
N LEU A 68 -13.72 9.14 3.20
CA LEU A 68 -13.47 8.52 1.88
C LEU A 68 -14.55 8.87 0.85
N LYS A 69 -15.74 9.26 1.27
CA LYS A 69 -16.82 9.76 0.39
C LYS A 69 -16.56 11.16 -0.16
N LEU A 70 -15.79 11.98 0.56
CA LEU A 70 -15.49 13.34 0.14
C LEU A 70 -14.57 13.35 -1.08
N ASP A 71 -14.69 14.37 -1.92
CA ASP A 71 -13.79 14.58 -3.04
C ASP A 71 -12.37 14.84 -2.53
N GLU A 72 -11.37 14.05 -3.01
CA GLU A 72 -10.00 13.99 -2.46
C GLU A 72 -9.95 13.90 -0.92
N GLY A 73 -11.01 13.36 -0.29
CA GLY A 73 -11.25 13.46 1.14
C GLY A 73 -10.11 12.88 1.97
N LYS A 74 -9.56 11.74 1.58
CA LYS A 74 -8.41 11.14 2.27
C LYS A 74 -7.21 12.09 2.31
N LYS A 75 -6.74 12.60 1.16
CA LYS A 75 -5.58 13.49 1.07
C LYS A 75 -5.80 14.76 1.89
N ARG A 76 -6.94 15.42 1.67
CA ARG A 76 -7.32 16.64 2.39
C ARG A 76 -7.35 16.43 3.90
N TYR A 77 -7.89 15.29 4.35
CA TYR A 77 -7.97 14.95 5.75
C TYR A 77 -6.59 14.67 6.38
N LEU A 78 -5.75 13.87 5.72
CA LEU A 78 -4.40 13.58 6.21
C LEU A 78 -3.57 14.85 6.38
N ASP A 79 -3.66 15.78 5.42
CA ASP A 79 -2.98 17.08 5.48
C ASP A 79 -3.57 17.99 6.56
N ALA A 80 -4.90 18.09 6.67
CA ALA A 80 -5.56 18.90 7.69
C ALA A 80 -5.19 18.44 9.10
N VAL A 81 -5.28 17.15 9.39
CA VAL A 81 -4.94 16.60 10.73
C VAL A 81 -3.45 16.74 11.03
N ARG A 82 -2.56 16.54 10.03
CA ARG A 82 -1.12 16.79 10.21
C ARG A 82 -0.86 18.23 10.64
N ASN A 83 -1.43 19.19 9.92
CA ASN A 83 -1.24 20.61 10.19
C ASN A 83 -1.84 21.03 11.52
N MET A 84 -3.02 20.49 11.88
CA MET A 84 -3.64 20.69 13.19
C MET A 84 -2.76 20.12 14.32
N SER A 85 -2.19 18.93 14.14
CA SER A 85 -1.34 18.31 15.15
C SER A 85 -0.06 19.11 15.42
N LEU A 86 0.54 19.70 14.37
CA LEU A 86 1.68 20.60 14.51
C LEU A 86 1.29 21.88 15.29
N ALA A 87 0.16 22.50 14.95
CA ALA A 87 -0.34 23.67 15.65
C ALA A 87 -0.69 23.36 17.11
N PHE A 88 -1.27 22.18 17.40
CA PHE A 88 -1.57 21.73 18.76
C PHE A 88 -0.29 21.60 19.59
N ALA A 89 0.77 21.03 19.04
CA ALA A 89 2.05 20.89 19.74
C ALA A 89 2.67 22.24 20.12
N LEU A 90 2.44 23.30 19.33
CA LEU A 90 2.90 24.64 19.60
C LEU A 90 2.00 25.39 20.58
N ALA A 91 0.69 25.11 20.58
CA ALA A 91 -0.30 25.79 21.42
C ALA A 91 -0.35 25.29 22.87
N VAL A 92 0.05 24.04 23.14
CA VAL A 92 0.12 23.46 24.50
C VAL A 92 1.24 24.18 25.30
N PRO A 93 0.98 24.62 26.56
CA PRO A 93 -0.08 24.17 27.50
C PRO A 93 -1.28 25.14 27.65
N ASP A 94 -1.67 25.90 26.64
CA ASP A 94 -2.82 26.79 26.75
C ASP A 94 -4.14 26.05 27.02
N ASP A 95 -4.98 26.57 27.90
CA ASP A 95 -6.23 25.92 28.31
C ASP A 95 -7.21 25.70 27.14
N ARG A 96 -7.21 26.59 26.15
CA ARG A 96 -8.03 26.43 24.92
C ARG A 96 -7.56 25.25 24.06
N ALA A 97 -6.26 25.00 24.01
CA ALA A 97 -5.70 23.83 23.35
C ALA A 97 -6.05 22.54 24.11
N ILE A 98 -5.95 22.59 25.44
CA ILE A 98 -6.30 21.47 26.32
C ILE A 98 -7.78 21.10 26.19
N ALA A 99 -8.67 22.09 26.04
CA ALA A 99 -10.12 21.89 25.92
C ALA A 99 -10.52 21.03 24.67
N ILE A 100 -9.75 21.09 23.58
CA ILE A 100 -10.01 20.32 22.35
C ILE A 100 -9.14 19.08 22.22
N ARG A 101 -8.39 18.71 23.25
CA ARG A 101 -7.42 17.60 23.23
C ARG A 101 -8.02 16.27 22.79
N ASP A 102 -9.21 15.97 23.29
CA ASP A 102 -9.86 14.68 23.03
C ASP A 102 -10.31 14.59 21.57
N ASP A 103 -10.83 15.67 20.98
CA ASP A 103 -11.16 15.76 19.55
C ASP A 103 -9.91 15.63 18.68
N VAL A 104 -8.79 16.28 19.08
CA VAL A 104 -7.49 16.11 18.41
C VAL A 104 -7.07 14.65 18.41
N GLY A 105 -7.22 13.96 19.54
CA GLY A 105 -6.95 12.53 19.68
C GLY A 105 -7.82 11.68 18.74
N PHE A 106 -9.12 11.97 18.65
CA PHE A 106 -10.04 11.31 17.73
C PHE A 106 -9.60 11.50 16.26
N PHE A 107 -9.33 12.73 15.85
CA PHE A 107 -8.89 12.98 14.46
C PHE A 107 -7.57 12.26 14.14
N GLN A 108 -6.65 12.19 15.08
CA GLN A 108 -5.40 11.44 14.90
C GLN A 108 -5.62 9.92 14.82
N ALA A 109 -6.57 9.40 15.59
CA ALA A 109 -6.94 7.98 15.54
C ALA A 109 -7.48 7.60 14.14
N ILE A 110 -8.39 8.42 13.59
CA ILE A 110 -8.90 8.23 12.22
C ILE A 110 -7.78 8.36 11.18
N ARG A 111 -6.89 9.36 11.33
CA ARG A 111 -5.73 9.53 10.45
C ARG A 111 -4.84 8.29 10.45
N SER A 112 -4.51 7.77 11.61
CA SER A 112 -3.69 6.57 11.77
C SER A 112 -4.37 5.33 11.16
N ALA A 113 -5.69 5.21 11.36
CA ALA A 113 -6.49 4.14 10.78
C ALA A 113 -6.50 4.21 9.24
N LEU A 114 -6.71 5.40 8.66
CA LEU A 114 -6.68 5.60 7.21
C LEU A 114 -5.30 5.28 6.60
N ILE A 115 -4.21 5.71 7.22
CA ILE A 115 -2.85 5.39 6.76
C ILE A 115 -2.60 3.89 6.79
N LYS A 116 -3.00 3.20 7.86
CA LYS A 116 -2.81 1.75 7.99
C LYS A 116 -3.67 0.93 7.03
N SER A 117 -4.86 1.42 6.67
CA SER A 117 -5.80 0.73 5.78
C SER A 117 -5.58 1.01 4.31
N THR A 118 -4.70 1.94 3.95
CA THR A 118 -4.54 2.43 2.58
C THR A 118 -3.08 2.40 2.11
N VAL A 119 -2.88 2.46 0.78
CA VAL A 119 -1.57 2.24 0.12
C VAL A 119 -0.57 3.39 0.32
N GLU A 120 -1.05 4.60 0.63
CA GLU A 120 -0.21 5.80 0.66
C GLU A 120 0.40 6.09 2.04
N GLY A 121 1.00 5.11 2.67
CA GLY A 121 1.84 5.28 3.85
C GLY A 121 3.31 5.17 3.48
N GLY A 122 3.85 6.13 2.74
CA GLY A 122 5.29 6.18 2.45
C GLY A 122 6.10 6.62 3.68
N ASP A 123 7.29 6.05 3.82
CA ASP A 123 8.22 6.15 4.96
C ASP A 123 8.71 7.56 5.36
N THR A 124 8.29 8.61 4.67
CA THR A 124 8.71 9.99 4.96
C THR A 124 7.97 10.68 6.11
N ALA A 125 6.90 10.06 6.63
CA ALA A 125 6.13 10.59 7.78
C ALA A 125 6.62 10.05 9.15
N GLY A 126 7.47 9.03 9.17
CA GLY A 126 7.86 8.30 10.38
C GLY A 126 8.55 9.16 11.43
N ASP A 127 9.51 9.97 11.03
CA ASP A 127 10.31 10.75 11.97
C ASP A 127 9.52 11.90 12.61
N ILE A 128 8.68 12.59 11.83
CA ILE A 128 7.81 13.68 12.34
C ILE A 128 6.66 13.10 13.15
N GLU A 129 6.10 11.97 12.73
CA GLU A 129 5.02 11.29 13.44
C GLU A 129 5.50 10.71 14.78
N GLN A 130 6.72 10.21 14.87
CA GLN A 130 7.30 9.72 16.11
C GLN A 130 7.56 10.87 17.09
N ALA A 131 8.02 12.04 16.63
CA ALA A 131 8.18 13.24 17.44
C ALA A 131 6.82 13.75 17.94
N ILE A 132 5.80 13.80 17.09
CA ILE A 132 4.42 14.18 17.46
C ILE A 132 3.84 13.18 18.47
N ARG A 133 4.05 11.87 18.28
CA ARG A 133 3.60 10.85 19.26
C ARG A 133 4.26 11.00 20.62
N GLN A 134 5.55 11.30 20.68
CA GLN A 134 6.25 11.53 21.95
C GLN A 134 5.74 12.77 22.68
N ILE A 135 5.40 13.83 21.96
CA ILE A 135 4.84 15.06 22.54
C ILE A 135 3.40 14.82 23.01
N LEU A 136 2.60 14.11 22.22
CA LEU A 136 1.19 13.82 22.51
C LEU A 136 1.01 12.74 23.56
N SER A 137 1.86 11.72 23.65
CA SER A 137 1.81 10.70 24.69
C SER A 137 2.08 11.28 26.09
N ARG A 138 2.78 12.40 26.17
CA ARG A 138 2.95 13.17 27.42
C ARG A 138 1.78 14.10 27.74
N ALA A 139 1.01 14.53 26.72
CA ALA A 139 -0.13 15.43 26.87
C ALA A 139 -1.47 14.68 26.97
N VAL A 140 -1.55 13.49 26.42
CA VAL A 140 -2.74 12.65 26.36
C VAL A 140 -2.38 11.30 26.99
N SER A 141 -2.87 11.03 28.18
CA SER A 141 -2.92 9.66 28.73
C SER A 141 -4.03 8.88 28.01
N ALA A 142 -3.96 8.82 26.69
CA ALA A 142 -4.87 8.05 25.87
C ALA A 142 -4.24 6.68 25.63
N SER A 143 -5.00 5.67 25.92
CA SER A 143 -4.70 4.27 25.74
C SER A 143 -3.93 4.00 24.44
N ASP A 144 -2.74 3.41 24.55
CA ASP A 144 -1.95 2.77 23.49
C ASP A 144 -2.70 1.53 22.90
N GLN A 145 -3.98 1.67 22.62
CA GLN A 145 -4.70 0.63 21.90
C GLN A 145 -4.33 0.78 20.43
N VAL A 146 -3.47 -0.14 19.97
CA VAL A 146 -3.29 -0.39 18.54
C VAL A 146 -4.68 -0.70 17.96
N ILE A 147 -5.26 0.26 17.25
CA ILE A 147 -6.56 0.07 16.61
C ILE A 147 -6.36 -0.96 15.50
N ASP A 148 -6.87 -2.17 15.71
CA ASP A 148 -6.96 -3.18 14.66
C ASP A 148 -8.12 -2.79 13.73
N ILE A 149 -7.76 -2.32 12.53
CA ILE A 149 -8.71 -1.83 11.53
C ILE A 149 -9.64 -2.93 11.06
N PHE A 150 -9.15 -4.17 10.96
CA PHE A 150 -9.99 -5.31 10.58
C PHE A 150 -11.04 -5.58 11.66
N ALA A 151 -10.65 -5.57 12.94
CA ALA A 151 -11.57 -5.70 14.05
C ALA A 151 -12.56 -4.52 14.12
N ALA A 152 -12.10 -3.29 13.87
CA ALA A 152 -12.95 -2.10 13.82
C ALA A 152 -13.96 -2.15 12.67
N ALA A 153 -13.58 -2.74 11.53
CA ALA A 153 -14.46 -2.98 10.38
C ALA A 153 -15.35 -4.22 10.55
N GLY A 154 -15.26 -4.93 11.68
CA GLY A 154 -16.00 -6.19 11.92
C GLY A 154 -15.45 -7.39 11.14
N LEU A 155 -14.25 -7.27 10.58
CA LEU A 155 -13.60 -8.32 9.80
C LEU A 155 -12.61 -9.10 10.66
N LYS A 156 -12.52 -10.40 10.43
CA LYS A 156 -11.41 -11.19 10.98
C LYS A 156 -10.11 -10.80 10.26
N LYS A 157 -9.03 -10.63 11.03
CA LYS A 157 -7.71 -10.42 10.44
C LYS A 157 -7.37 -11.62 9.57
N PRO A 158 -7.09 -11.45 8.27
CA PRO A 158 -6.80 -12.58 7.41
C PRO A 158 -5.50 -13.25 7.85
N GLU A 159 -5.59 -14.50 8.29
CA GLU A 159 -4.42 -15.36 8.48
C GLU A 159 -3.95 -15.86 7.11
N ILE A 160 -2.74 -15.46 6.71
CA ILE A 160 -1.86 -16.03 5.66
C ILE A 160 -2.46 -16.19 4.24
N SER A 161 -3.73 -16.42 4.03
CA SER A 161 -4.37 -16.41 2.71
C SER A 161 -5.35 -15.25 2.61
N ILE A 162 -4.81 -14.08 2.38
CA ILE A 162 -5.49 -12.78 2.29
C ILE A 162 -6.67 -12.80 1.29
N LEU A 163 -6.66 -13.73 0.37
CA LEU A 163 -7.65 -13.86 -0.68
C LEU A 163 -8.58 -15.07 -0.46
N SER A 164 -8.87 -15.43 0.81
CA SER A 164 -9.83 -16.50 1.09
C SER A 164 -11.24 -16.10 0.66
N GLU A 165 -12.03 -17.09 0.22
CA GLU A 165 -13.42 -16.84 -0.21
C GLU A 165 -14.29 -16.24 0.90
N GLU A 166 -14.07 -16.66 2.14
CA GLU A 166 -14.77 -16.15 3.32
C GLU A 166 -14.48 -14.66 3.53
N PHE A 167 -13.20 -14.27 3.49
CA PHE A 167 -12.81 -12.86 3.63
C PHE A 167 -13.37 -11.99 2.50
N LEU A 168 -13.29 -12.46 1.25
CA LEU A 168 -13.84 -11.73 0.10
C LEU A 168 -15.36 -11.58 0.18
N ALA A 169 -16.06 -12.58 0.72
CA ALA A 169 -17.51 -12.52 0.97
C ALA A 169 -17.82 -11.49 2.07
N ASP A 170 -17.05 -11.47 3.16
CA ASP A 170 -17.21 -10.49 4.24
C ASP A 170 -17.01 -9.05 3.73
N VAL A 171 -15.95 -8.80 2.94
CA VAL A 171 -15.68 -7.49 2.34
C VAL A 171 -16.80 -7.07 1.37
N ARG A 172 -17.34 -8.00 0.57
CA ARG A 172 -18.47 -7.75 -0.33
C ARG A 172 -19.71 -7.25 0.43
N ASN A 173 -19.94 -7.78 1.63
CA ASN A 173 -21.08 -7.48 2.46
C ASN A 173 -20.87 -6.29 3.41
N MET A 174 -19.65 -5.71 3.47
CA MET A 174 -19.40 -4.52 4.31
C MET A 174 -20.35 -3.37 3.95
N PRO A 175 -20.99 -2.72 4.94
CA PRO A 175 -21.81 -1.54 4.70
C PRO A 175 -20.97 -0.32 4.27
N GLN A 176 -19.70 -0.23 4.72
CA GLN A 176 -18.77 0.85 4.39
C GLN A 176 -18.05 0.56 3.07
N LYS A 177 -18.69 0.86 1.94
CA LYS A 177 -18.20 0.47 0.60
C LYS A 177 -16.87 1.14 0.22
N ASN A 178 -16.66 2.41 0.54
CA ASN A 178 -15.40 3.09 0.21
C ASN A 178 -14.23 2.54 1.05
N LEU A 179 -14.47 2.22 2.32
CA LEU A 179 -13.51 1.54 3.17
C LEU A 179 -13.18 0.13 2.64
N ALA A 180 -14.18 -0.62 2.18
CA ALA A 180 -14.00 -1.94 1.55
C ALA A 180 -13.08 -1.87 0.32
N ILE A 181 -13.26 -0.85 -0.54
CA ILE A 181 -12.41 -0.62 -1.72
C ILE A 181 -10.95 -0.36 -1.30
N GLU A 182 -10.73 0.53 -0.34
CA GLU A 182 -9.37 0.85 0.13
C GLU A 182 -8.69 -0.35 0.81
N LEU A 183 -9.42 -1.16 1.57
CA LEU A 183 -8.91 -2.40 2.15
C LEU A 183 -8.51 -3.41 1.06
N LEU A 184 -9.37 -3.67 0.07
CA LEU A 184 -9.04 -4.55 -1.05
C LEU A 184 -7.85 -4.02 -1.85
N ARG A 185 -7.83 -2.74 -2.18
CA ARG A 185 -6.72 -2.08 -2.87
C ARG A 185 -5.41 -2.31 -2.15
N LYS A 186 -5.38 -2.09 -0.83
CA LYS A 186 -4.18 -2.30 -0.02
C LYS A 186 -3.74 -3.76 -0.06
N LEU A 187 -4.65 -4.69 0.23
CA LEU A 187 -4.33 -6.12 0.29
C LEU A 187 -3.83 -6.66 -1.04
N LEU A 188 -4.46 -6.29 -2.15
CA LEU A 188 -4.02 -6.68 -3.49
C LEU A 188 -2.64 -6.09 -3.81
N ASN A 189 -2.40 -4.84 -3.46
CA ASN A 189 -1.09 -4.21 -3.68
C ASN A 189 0.02 -4.85 -2.81
N ASP A 190 -0.29 -5.22 -1.56
CA ASP A 190 0.65 -5.92 -0.69
C ASP A 190 0.96 -7.33 -1.24
N GLU A 191 -0.05 -8.04 -1.75
CA GLU A 191 0.11 -9.35 -2.40
C GLU A 191 0.99 -9.26 -3.65
N LEU A 192 0.76 -8.25 -4.50
CA LEU A 192 1.58 -7.97 -5.68
C LEU A 192 3.05 -7.72 -5.31
N LYS A 193 3.29 -6.91 -4.28
CA LYS A 193 4.63 -6.55 -3.83
C LYS A 193 5.38 -7.70 -3.15
N THR A 194 4.68 -8.57 -2.44
CA THR A 194 5.31 -9.62 -1.62
C THR A 194 5.42 -10.94 -2.36
N ARG A 195 4.33 -11.46 -2.89
CA ARG A 195 4.28 -12.80 -3.46
C ARG A 195 4.49 -12.84 -4.97
N MET A 196 3.92 -11.85 -5.69
CA MET A 196 4.05 -11.84 -7.15
C MET A 196 5.29 -11.09 -7.66
N ARG A 197 6.11 -10.51 -6.78
CA ARG A 197 7.34 -9.79 -7.16
C ARG A 197 8.31 -10.65 -7.98
N LYS A 198 8.27 -11.97 -7.79
CA LYS A 198 9.12 -12.94 -8.51
C LYS A 198 8.68 -13.13 -9.96
N ASN A 199 7.42 -12.91 -10.29
CA ASN A 199 6.89 -13.05 -11.64
C ASN A 199 6.56 -11.67 -12.23
N VAL A 200 7.51 -11.13 -12.98
CA VAL A 200 7.43 -9.77 -13.55
C VAL A 200 6.23 -9.60 -14.47
N VAL A 201 5.88 -10.62 -15.26
CA VAL A 201 4.77 -10.56 -16.23
C VAL A 201 3.43 -10.50 -15.50
N GLN A 202 3.19 -11.42 -14.58
CA GLN A 202 1.95 -11.45 -13.78
C GLN A 202 1.83 -10.18 -12.92
N SER A 203 2.91 -9.79 -12.23
CA SER A 203 2.93 -8.60 -11.39
C SER A 203 2.55 -7.36 -12.20
N ARG A 204 3.11 -7.18 -13.39
CA ARG A 204 2.80 -6.06 -14.27
C ARG A 204 1.34 -6.08 -14.73
N SER A 205 0.85 -7.22 -15.19
CA SER A 205 -0.54 -7.39 -15.65
C SER A 205 -1.56 -7.08 -14.55
N PHE A 206 -1.37 -7.64 -13.36
CA PHE A 206 -2.28 -7.41 -12.23
C PHE A 206 -2.18 -5.99 -11.67
N THR A 207 -0.99 -5.37 -11.69
CA THR A 207 -0.82 -3.96 -11.31
C THR A 207 -1.61 -3.04 -12.25
N GLU A 208 -1.51 -3.26 -13.58
CA GLU A 208 -2.25 -2.47 -14.56
C GLU A 208 -3.78 -2.62 -14.40
N LEU A 209 -4.26 -3.83 -14.12
CA LEU A 209 -5.68 -4.09 -13.85
C LEU A 209 -6.15 -3.37 -12.58
N LEU A 210 -5.39 -3.51 -11.49
CA LEU A 210 -5.69 -2.83 -10.22
C LEU A 210 -5.75 -1.32 -10.39
N GLU A 211 -4.73 -0.72 -11.02
CA GLU A 211 -4.69 0.72 -11.25
C GLU A 211 -5.83 1.22 -12.15
N ARG A 212 -6.21 0.43 -13.17
CA ARG A 212 -7.33 0.77 -14.04
C ARG A 212 -8.65 0.79 -13.26
N THR A 213 -8.92 -0.24 -12.46
CA THR A 213 -10.13 -0.33 -11.63
C THR A 213 -10.18 0.82 -10.62
N ILE A 214 -9.05 1.14 -9.96
CA ILE A 214 -8.98 2.27 -9.02
C ILE A 214 -9.17 3.62 -9.71
N ARG A 215 -8.64 3.82 -10.92
CA ARG A 215 -8.89 5.05 -11.70
C ARG A 215 -10.37 5.19 -12.07
N SER A 216 -11.04 4.10 -12.45
CA SER A 216 -12.49 4.12 -12.72
C SER A 216 -13.31 4.51 -11.48
N TYR A 217 -12.90 4.05 -10.31
CA TYR A 217 -13.48 4.46 -9.02
C TYR A 217 -13.27 5.96 -8.74
N GLN A 218 -12.03 6.44 -8.85
CA GLN A 218 -11.69 7.85 -8.61
C GLN A 218 -12.41 8.81 -9.55
N ASN A 219 -12.57 8.41 -10.81
CA ASN A 219 -13.28 9.19 -11.83
C ASN A 219 -14.81 9.02 -11.77
N ARG A 220 -15.33 8.28 -10.77
CA ARG A 220 -16.76 8.00 -10.60
C ARG A 220 -17.45 7.42 -11.84
N THR A 221 -16.68 6.65 -12.64
CA THR A 221 -17.24 5.97 -13.83
C THR A 221 -17.87 4.63 -13.49
N LEU A 222 -17.56 4.07 -12.31
CA LEU A 222 -18.16 2.86 -11.76
C LEU A 222 -18.69 3.14 -10.35
N GLU A 223 -19.78 2.49 -9.98
CA GLU A 223 -20.29 2.53 -8.62
C GLU A 223 -19.42 1.70 -7.66
N SER A 224 -19.41 2.06 -6.38
CA SER A 224 -18.57 1.39 -5.38
C SER A 224 -18.81 -0.12 -5.32
N ALA A 225 -20.04 -0.58 -5.53
CA ALA A 225 -20.37 -2.01 -5.55
C ALA A 225 -19.75 -2.75 -6.74
N GLU A 226 -19.73 -2.12 -7.92
CA GLU A 226 -19.11 -2.65 -9.13
C GLU A 226 -17.59 -2.73 -8.98
N VAL A 227 -16.97 -1.67 -8.43
CA VAL A 227 -15.54 -1.64 -8.15
C VAL A 227 -15.13 -2.75 -7.18
N ILE A 228 -15.90 -2.97 -6.11
CA ILE A 228 -15.68 -4.09 -5.17
C ILE A 228 -15.74 -5.42 -5.91
N ALA A 229 -16.73 -5.62 -6.78
CA ALA A 229 -16.86 -6.85 -7.55
C ALA A 229 -15.65 -7.09 -8.47
N GLU A 230 -15.17 -6.04 -9.16
CA GLU A 230 -13.97 -6.13 -10.01
C GLU A 230 -12.70 -6.44 -9.19
N LEU A 231 -12.52 -5.79 -8.03
CA LEU A 231 -11.37 -6.06 -7.15
C LEU A 231 -11.40 -7.49 -6.57
N ILE A 232 -12.58 -8.00 -6.23
CA ILE A 232 -12.75 -9.39 -5.79
C ILE A 232 -12.40 -10.35 -6.93
N LYS A 233 -12.89 -10.09 -8.14
CA LYS A 233 -12.53 -10.90 -9.32
C LYS A 233 -11.03 -10.90 -9.56
N LEU A 234 -10.37 -9.75 -9.44
CA LEU A 234 -8.92 -9.65 -9.54
C LEU A 234 -8.21 -10.50 -8.47
N ALA A 235 -8.72 -10.49 -7.23
CA ALA A 235 -8.21 -11.34 -6.15
C ALA A 235 -8.34 -12.83 -6.48
N GLU A 236 -9.47 -13.24 -7.05
CA GLU A 236 -9.71 -14.63 -7.48
C GLU A 236 -8.77 -15.03 -8.63
N GLU A 237 -8.56 -14.15 -9.62
CA GLU A 237 -7.63 -14.37 -10.72
C GLU A 237 -6.17 -14.51 -10.22
N MET A 238 -5.75 -13.67 -9.27
CA MET A 238 -4.42 -13.78 -8.64
C MET A 238 -4.25 -15.11 -7.89
N ARG A 239 -5.28 -15.56 -7.17
CA ARG A 239 -5.28 -16.87 -6.49
C ARG A 239 -5.16 -18.05 -7.47
N GLU A 240 -5.89 -17.99 -8.57
CA GLU A 240 -5.79 -19.04 -9.61
C GLU A 240 -4.43 -19.02 -10.33
N ALA A 241 -3.86 -17.83 -10.54
CA ALA A 241 -2.51 -17.71 -11.10
C ALA A 241 -1.45 -18.37 -10.21
N GLN A 242 -1.57 -18.27 -8.88
CA GLN A 242 -0.68 -18.94 -7.93
C GLN A 242 -0.75 -20.48 -8.05
N LYS A 243 -1.95 -21.04 -8.28
CA LYS A 243 -2.14 -22.48 -8.45
C LYS A 243 -1.72 -23.02 -9.83
N ARG A 244 -1.45 -22.13 -10.77
CA ARG A 244 -1.11 -22.49 -12.15
C ARG A 244 0.19 -23.29 -12.25
N GLY A 245 1.17 -22.97 -11.40
CA GLY A 245 2.43 -23.72 -11.33
C GLY A 245 2.22 -25.21 -11.02
N GLU A 246 1.36 -25.52 -10.05
CA GLU A 246 1.02 -26.91 -9.70
C GLU A 246 0.35 -27.63 -10.87
N LYS A 247 -0.61 -26.98 -11.54
CA LYS A 247 -1.31 -27.55 -12.71
C LYS A 247 -0.37 -27.85 -13.88
N LEU A 248 0.66 -27.02 -14.07
CA LEU A 248 1.65 -27.17 -15.15
C LEU A 248 2.85 -28.02 -14.74
N ASN A 249 2.93 -28.46 -13.48
CA ASN A 249 4.07 -29.16 -12.90
C ASN A 249 5.38 -28.37 -13.06
N LEU A 250 5.31 -27.07 -12.73
CA LEU A 250 6.40 -26.10 -12.75
C LEU A 250 6.59 -25.50 -11.35
N THR A 251 7.84 -25.25 -10.98
CA THR A 251 8.16 -24.45 -9.77
C THR A 251 7.80 -22.99 -9.96
N GLU A 252 7.79 -22.20 -8.87
CA GLU A 252 7.52 -20.75 -8.94
C GLU A 252 8.48 -20.02 -9.89
N ASP A 253 9.77 -20.37 -9.87
CA ASP A 253 10.77 -19.78 -10.75
C ASP A 253 10.55 -20.19 -12.21
N GLU A 254 10.20 -21.46 -12.46
CA GLU A 254 9.92 -21.97 -13.79
C GLU A 254 8.65 -21.39 -14.40
N ILE A 255 7.57 -21.22 -13.62
CA ILE A 255 6.34 -20.57 -14.11
C ILE A 255 6.58 -19.10 -14.45
N ALA A 256 7.43 -18.40 -13.71
CA ALA A 256 7.77 -17.02 -13.99
C ALA A 256 8.52 -16.85 -15.35
N PHE A 257 9.44 -17.77 -15.66
CA PHE A 257 10.07 -17.81 -16.99
C PHE A 257 9.13 -18.31 -18.09
N TYR A 258 8.25 -19.26 -17.78
CA TYR A 258 7.23 -19.73 -18.71
C TYR A 258 6.32 -18.56 -19.13
N ASP A 259 5.81 -17.77 -18.17
CA ASP A 259 4.99 -16.60 -18.44
C ASP A 259 5.75 -15.53 -19.26
N ALA A 260 7.06 -15.36 -18.99
CA ALA A 260 7.90 -14.44 -19.78
C ALA A 260 8.04 -14.89 -21.26
N LEU A 261 7.98 -16.19 -21.52
CA LEU A 261 8.03 -16.76 -22.88
C LEU A 261 6.66 -16.74 -23.56
N GLU A 262 5.58 -16.98 -22.79
CA GLU A 262 4.19 -17.06 -23.27
C GLU A 262 3.64 -15.69 -23.74
N VAL A 263 4.23 -14.57 -23.33
CA VAL A 263 3.89 -13.22 -23.84
C VAL A 263 3.92 -13.15 -25.37
N ASN A 264 4.60 -14.08 -26.03
CA ASN A 264 4.63 -14.23 -27.46
C ASN A 264 3.65 -15.28 -27.97
N ASP A 265 2.47 -14.88 -28.42
CA ASP A 265 1.42 -15.75 -28.96
C ASP A 265 1.92 -16.65 -30.12
N SER A 266 2.91 -16.21 -30.91
CA SER A 266 3.51 -16.99 -31.98
C SER A 266 4.31 -18.16 -31.41
N ALA A 267 5.00 -17.96 -30.30
CA ALA A 267 5.77 -19.02 -29.63
C ALA A 267 4.85 -20.11 -29.09
N VAL A 268 3.75 -19.75 -28.45
CA VAL A 268 2.75 -20.71 -27.95
C VAL A 268 2.22 -21.58 -29.11
N LYS A 269 1.87 -20.96 -30.22
CA LYS A 269 1.31 -21.64 -31.42
C LYS A 269 2.32 -22.55 -32.12
N VAL A 270 3.59 -22.14 -32.18
CA VAL A 270 4.63 -22.85 -32.95
C VAL A 270 5.30 -23.94 -32.12
N LEU A 271 5.61 -23.66 -30.85
CA LEU A 271 6.39 -24.56 -29.99
C LEU A 271 5.53 -25.47 -29.12
N GLY A 272 4.34 -24.99 -28.74
CA GLY A 272 3.47 -25.68 -27.79
C GLY A 272 3.99 -25.63 -26.35
N ASP A 273 3.11 -25.99 -25.43
CA ASP A 273 3.32 -25.89 -23.96
C ASP A 273 4.56 -26.65 -23.47
N ASP A 274 4.76 -27.87 -23.91
CA ASP A 274 5.84 -28.73 -23.39
C ASP A 274 7.22 -28.19 -23.77
N THR A 275 7.35 -27.62 -24.95
CA THR A 275 8.61 -26.98 -25.37
C THR A 275 8.87 -25.72 -24.55
N LEU A 276 7.86 -24.90 -24.31
CA LEU A 276 7.98 -23.69 -23.47
C LEU A 276 8.34 -24.04 -22.02
N LYS A 277 7.77 -25.10 -21.46
CA LYS A 277 8.16 -25.62 -20.13
C LYS A 277 9.62 -26.04 -20.07
N ASN A 278 10.11 -26.74 -21.11
CA ASN A 278 11.50 -27.16 -21.19
C ASN A 278 12.45 -25.97 -21.30
N ILE A 279 12.10 -24.96 -22.08
CA ILE A 279 12.84 -23.69 -22.17
C ILE A 279 12.88 -23.01 -20.78
N ALA A 280 11.75 -22.92 -20.09
CA ALA A 280 11.65 -22.29 -18.79
C ALA A 280 12.56 -22.99 -17.75
N ARG A 281 12.56 -24.33 -17.71
CA ARG A 281 13.45 -25.13 -16.84
C ARG A 281 14.92 -24.86 -17.13
N GLU A 282 15.33 -24.91 -18.41
CA GLU A 282 16.71 -24.64 -18.80
C GLU A 282 17.14 -23.21 -18.47
N LEU A 283 16.23 -22.24 -18.57
CA LEU A 283 16.48 -20.85 -18.17
C LEU A 283 16.71 -20.71 -16.68
N VAL A 284 15.90 -21.37 -15.83
CA VAL A 284 16.12 -21.37 -14.37
C VAL A 284 17.49 -21.91 -14.02
N GLU A 285 17.89 -23.07 -14.59
CA GLU A 285 19.20 -23.68 -14.36
C GLU A 285 20.35 -22.76 -14.78
N ILE A 286 20.25 -22.15 -15.95
CA ILE A 286 21.29 -21.24 -16.44
C ILE A 286 21.40 -19.98 -15.60
N VAL A 287 20.29 -19.38 -15.23
CA VAL A 287 20.30 -18.21 -14.36
C VAL A 287 20.91 -18.57 -13.01
N ARG A 288 20.46 -19.66 -12.39
CA ARG A 288 20.98 -20.14 -11.09
C ARG A 288 22.49 -20.38 -11.10
N ASN A 289 22.99 -20.99 -12.17
CA ASN A 289 24.43 -21.32 -12.29
C ASN A 289 25.31 -20.14 -12.68
N ASN A 290 24.75 -19.03 -13.17
CA ASN A 290 25.53 -17.89 -13.67
C ASN A 290 25.26 -16.57 -12.89
N THR A 291 24.34 -16.57 -11.92
CA THR A 291 24.11 -15.41 -11.04
C THR A 291 25.02 -15.50 -9.83
N THR A 292 25.91 -14.53 -9.70
CA THR A 292 26.71 -14.26 -8.49
C THR A 292 26.07 -13.05 -7.77
N ILE A 293 26.40 -12.82 -6.50
CA ILE A 293 25.86 -11.72 -5.67
C ILE A 293 25.95 -10.36 -6.37
N ASP A 294 26.95 -10.12 -7.24
CA ASP A 294 27.21 -8.84 -7.92
C ASP A 294 26.67 -8.75 -9.36
N TRP A 295 25.89 -9.73 -9.82
CA TRP A 295 25.52 -9.82 -11.24
C TRP A 295 24.62 -8.67 -11.73
N THR A 296 23.77 -8.10 -10.86
CA THR A 296 22.88 -6.96 -11.19
C THR A 296 23.66 -5.69 -11.49
N VAL A 297 24.89 -5.56 -10.97
CA VAL A 297 25.72 -4.38 -11.09
C VAL A 297 26.72 -4.48 -12.26
N ARG A 298 27.09 -5.72 -12.67
CA ARG A 298 28.11 -5.93 -13.71
C ARG A 298 27.49 -6.12 -15.10
N GLU A 299 27.63 -5.12 -15.95
CA GLU A 299 27.18 -5.15 -17.35
C GLU A 299 27.71 -6.36 -18.13
N THR A 300 28.93 -6.81 -17.86
CA THR A 300 29.54 -7.96 -18.50
C THR A 300 28.80 -9.25 -18.22
N VAL A 301 28.27 -9.44 -17.01
CA VAL A 301 27.49 -10.62 -16.62
C VAL A 301 26.11 -10.58 -17.27
N ARG A 302 25.47 -9.42 -17.29
CA ARG A 302 24.19 -9.21 -18.02
C ARG A 302 24.33 -9.49 -19.52
N ALA A 303 25.42 -9.01 -20.12
CA ALA A 303 25.71 -9.29 -21.54
C ALA A 303 25.90 -10.79 -21.79
N LYS A 304 26.61 -11.51 -20.91
CA LYS A 304 26.81 -12.95 -20.98
C LYS A 304 25.47 -13.70 -20.88
N LEU A 305 24.63 -13.36 -19.90
CA LEU A 305 23.29 -13.95 -19.76
C LEU A 305 22.41 -13.67 -20.98
N ARG A 306 22.43 -12.45 -21.54
CA ARG A 306 21.70 -12.14 -22.77
C ARG A 306 22.10 -13.06 -23.93
N VAL A 307 23.37 -13.34 -24.09
CA VAL A 307 23.88 -14.26 -25.12
C VAL A 307 23.39 -15.68 -24.86
N MET A 308 23.44 -16.15 -23.60
CA MET A 308 22.96 -17.49 -23.25
C MET A 308 21.45 -17.64 -23.45
N VAL A 309 20.63 -16.66 -23.03
CA VAL A 309 19.18 -16.64 -23.27
C VAL A 309 18.89 -16.71 -24.76
N LYS A 310 19.51 -15.86 -25.58
CA LYS A 310 19.35 -15.91 -27.03
C LYS A 310 19.76 -17.25 -27.64
N ARG A 311 20.81 -17.91 -27.12
CA ARG A 311 21.24 -19.22 -27.56
C ARG A 311 20.19 -20.31 -27.25
N ILE A 312 19.59 -20.28 -26.05
CA ILE A 312 18.52 -21.21 -25.67
C ILE A 312 17.32 -21.01 -26.58
N LEU A 313 16.83 -19.79 -26.71
CA LEU A 313 15.67 -19.49 -27.56
C LEU A 313 15.87 -19.99 -29.00
N ARG A 314 17.07 -19.80 -29.57
CA ARG A 314 17.42 -20.33 -30.88
C ARG A 314 17.50 -21.84 -30.93
N LYS A 315 18.07 -22.50 -29.91
CA LYS A 315 18.17 -23.95 -29.78
C LYS A 315 16.81 -24.62 -29.90
N TYR A 316 15.77 -24.02 -29.32
CA TYR A 316 14.41 -24.55 -29.34
C TYR A 316 13.56 -23.99 -30.50
N GLY A 317 14.12 -23.20 -31.38
CA GLY A 317 13.39 -22.63 -32.54
C GLY A 317 12.36 -21.57 -32.16
N TYR A 318 12.61 -20.84 -31.03
CA TYR A 318 11.73 -19.74 -30.62
C TYR A 318 11.59 -18.71 -31.73
N PRO A 319 10.35 -18.28 -32.11
CA PRO A 319 10.11 -17.42 -33.25
C PRO A 319 10.91 -16.12 -33.23
N PRO A 320 11.58 -15.71 -34.33
CA PRO A 320 12.48 -14.56 -34.35
C PRO A 320 11.75 -13.21 -34.30
N ASP A 321 10.49 -13.16 -34.71
CA ASP A 321 9.67 -11.95 -34.79
C ASP A 321 9.55 -11.17 -33.50
N LYS A 322 9.46 -11.86 -32.37
CA LYS A 322 9.39 -11.28 -31.02
C LYS A 322 10.56 -11.70 -30.11
N GLN A 323 11.62 -12.30 -30.67
CA GLN A 323 12.72 -12.87 -29.88
C GLN A 323 13.45 -11.82 -29.03
N GLU A 324 13.61 -10.59 -29.52
CA GLU A 324 14.26 -9.51 -28.78
C GLU A 324 13.42 -9.11 -27.56
N LYS A 325 12.10 -8.95 -27.72
CA LYS A 325 11.18 -8.65 -26.64
C LYS A 325 11.16 -9.78 -25.59
N ALA A 326 11.08 -11.03 -26.04
CA ALA A 326 11.14 -12.18 -25.14
C ALA A 326 12.47 -12.25 -24.39
N THR A 327 13.59 -12.02 -25.07
CA THR A 327 14.92 -11.95 -24.44
C THR A 327 14.94 -10.87 -23.34
N GLN A 328 14.41 -9.69 -23.63
CA GLN A 328 14.35 -8.60 -22.65
C GLN A 328 13.48 -8.97 -21.45
N THR A 329 12.29 -9.53 -21.67
CA THR A 329 11.38 -9.97 -20.60
C THR A 329 12.02 -11.09 -19.75
N VAL A 330 12.68 -12.05 -20.39
CA VAL A 330 13.41 -13.13 -19.68
C VAL A 330 14.56 -12.57 -18.85
N LEU A 331 15.27 -11.55 -19.32
CA LEU A 331 16.33 -10.89 -18.55
C LEU A 331 15.77 -10.12 -17.34
N GLU A 332 14.67 -9.38 -17.52
CA GLU A 332 13.97 -8.72 -16.42
C GLU A 332 13.48 -9.73 -15.38
N GLN A 333 12.98 -10.87 -15.85
CA GLN A 333 12.57 -11.97 -14.98
C GLN A 333 13.77 -12.57 -14.22
N ALA A 334 14.89 -12.77 -14.89
CA ALA A 334 16.12 -13.23 -14.25
C ALA A 334 16.62 -12.26 -13.17
N GLU A 335 16.51 -10.95 -13.43
CA GLU A 335 16.86 -9.92 -12.45
C GLU A 335 15.97 -9.97 -11.20
N ALA A 336 14.67 -10.17 -11.39
CA ALA A 336 13.71 -10.26 -10.28
C ALA A 336 14.00 -11.48 -9.38
N ILE A 337 14.20 -12.65 -9.99
CA ILE A 337 14.49 -13.90 -9.26
C ILE A 337 15.86 -13.83 -8.57
N ALA A 338 16.89 -13.32 -9.22
CA ALA A 338 18.22 -13.24 -8.63
C ALA A 338 18.29 -12.28 -7.42
N LYS A 339 17.51 -11.22 -7.42
CA LYS A 339 17.36 -10.35 -6.23
C LYS A 339 16.75 -11.11 -5.05
N ASP A 340 15.84 -12.01 -5.30
CA ASP A 340 15.19 -12.82 -4.27
C ASP A 340 16.13 -13.91 -3.71
N TRP A 341 17.01 -14.48 -4.54
CA TRP A 341 18.03 -15.45 -4.08
C TRP A 341 19.18 -14.81 -3.30
N ALA A 342 19.43 -13.50 -3.49
CA ALA A 342 20.49 -12.78 -2.83
C ALA A 342 20.11 -12.14 -1.48
N GLY A 343 18.81 -12.01 -1.17
CA GLY A 343 18.24 -11.46 0.06
C GLY A 343 17.82 -12.51 1.03
#